data_6d4d720caa0b519a88908e5655a20aa7
#
_entry.id   6d4d720caa0b519a88908e5655a20aa7
#
_cell.length_a   1.000
_cell.length_b   1.000
_cell.length_c   1.000
_cell.angle_alpha   90.00
_cell.angle_beta   90.00
_cell.angle_gamma   90.00
#
_symmetry.space_group_name_H-M   'P 1'
#
loop_
_entity.id
_entity.type
_entity.pdbx_description
1 polymer ?
#
loop_
_entity_poly.entity_id
_entity_poly.type
_entity_poly.pdbx_seq_one_letter_code
_entity_poly.pdbx_strand_id
1 'polypeptide(L)'
;KEARILRKMDRSRRAMNPENYNDDGTVRKGKKTWKKSNRYKKLHSRYRNICRIAAENRHLAINEEVNHMRTLGNVFITEPKNAKKLQKRSKKTERQDKPSVVQKSDGTEQLVYKYKRKKRFGKSIKNRCSGYFQAQAKAKFERTGGAYIEVPVTYRASQYDHTCNKYIKKALSQRMYELTDGTRVQRDWYSSFLMYCIGTDLQNISRYKCKRYFDELYAKYLELEQYIISNKITVMNSGIKFKAA
;
A
#
# COMPACT_ATOMS: atom_id res chain seq x y z
N LYS A 1 16.44 -14.47 -9.43
CA LYS A 1 16.39 -15.96 -9.20
C LYS A 1 14.97 -16.49 -9.43
N GLU A 2 13.90 -15.88 -8.90
CA GLU A 2 12.49 -16.31 -9.00
C GLU A 2 12.03 -16.46 -10.47
N ALA A 3 12.14 -15.41 -11.27
CA ALA A 3 11.73 -15.42 -12.68
C ALA A 3 12.41 -16.52 -13.52
N ARG A 4 13.67 -16.85 -13.21
CA ARG A 4 14.41 -17.95 -13.88
C ARG A 4 13.81 -19.31 -13.56
N ILE A 5 13.39 -19.53 -12.31
CA ILE A 5 12.76 -20.79 -11.89
C ILE A 5 11.38 -20.93 -12.52
N LEU A 6 10.57 -19.85 -12.52
CA LEU A 6 9.25 -19.85 -13.15
C LEU A 6 9.33 -20.18 -14.64
N ARG A 7 10.28 -19.59 -15.37
CA ARG A 7 10.52 -19.94 -16.79
C ARG A 7 10.90 -21.41 -16.99
N LYS A 8 11.73 -21.97 -16.09
CA LYS A 8 12.10 -23.39 -16.15
C LYS A 8 10.92 -24.31 -15.83
N MET A 9 10.08 -23.93 -14.89
CA MET A 9 8.85 -24.64 -14.55
C MET A 9 7.86 -24.63 -15.72
N ASP A 10 7.68 -23.46 -16.38
CA ASP A 10 6.79 -23.34 -17.53
C ASP A 10 7.26 -24.22 -18.69
N ARG A 11 8.55 -24.20 -19.02
CA ARG A 11 9.12 -25.11 -20.04
C ARG A 11 8.89 -26.59 -19.72
N SER A 12 9.13 -26.98 -18.47
CA SER A 12 8.92 -28.38 -18.04
C SER A 12 7.45 -28.76 -18.06
N ARG A 13 6.55 -27.84 -17.75
CA ARG A 13 5.09 -28.06 -17.81
C ARG A 13 4.60 -28.21 -19.26
N ARG A 14 5.09 -27.37 -20.18
CA ARG A 14 4.76 -27.44 -21.61
C ARG A 14 5.21 -28.75 -22.23
N ALA A 15 6.47 -29.16 -21.97
CA ALA A 15 7.02 -30.39 -22.50
C ALA A 15 6.24 -31.66 -22.06
N MET A 16 5.67 -31.64 -20.86
CA MET A 16 4.89 -32.77 -20.33
C MET A 16 3.41 -32.78 -20.71
N ASN A 17 2.90 -31.69 -21.29
CA ASN A 17 1.47 -31.53 -21.56
C ASN A 17 1.25 -30.73 -22.86
N PRO A 18 1.80 -31.16 -23.99
CA PRO A 18 1.65 -30.43 -25.25
C PRO A 18 0.17 -30.32 -25.66
N GLU A 19 -0.65 -31.31 -25.34
CA GLU A 19 -2.08 -31.36 -25.60
C GLU A 19 -2.88 -30.23 -24.93
N ASN A 20 -2.35 -29.62 -23.90
CA ASN A 20 -3.00 -28.54 -23.15
C ASN A 20 -2.72 -27.14 -23.71
N TYR A 21 -1.96 -27.03 -24.78
CA TYR A 21 -1.56 -25.76 -25.40
C TYR A 21 -2.07 -25.64 -26.84
N ASN A 22 -2.36 -24.43 -27.27
CA ASN A 22 -2.59 -24.07 -28.66
C ASN A 22 -1.26 -23.87 -29.38
N ASP A 23 -1.27 -23.80 -30.71
CA ASP A 23 -0.08 -23.59 -31.54
C ASP A 23 0.62 -22.24 -31.25
N ASP A 24 -0.14 -21.23 -30.82
CA ASP A 24 0.38 -19.94 -30.34
C ASP A 24 1.03 -20.01 -28.93
N GLY A 25 1.09 -21.20 -28.31
CA GLY A 25 1.62 -21.42 -26.98
C GLY A 25 0.73 -20.97 -25.82
N THR A 26 -0.49 -20.54 -26.09
CA THR A 26 -1.48 -20.23 -25.05
C THR A 26 -2.12 -21.51 -24.51
N VAL A 27 -2.60 -21.46 -23.27
CA VAL A 27 -3.29 -22.59 -22.64
C VAL A 27 -4.70 -22.71 -23.23
N ARG A 28 -5.06 -23.89 -23.74
CA ARG A 28 -6.41 -24.18 -24.27
C ARG A 28 -7.50 -23.90 -23.21
N LYS A 29 -8.67 -23.50 -23.60
CA LYS A 29 -9.83 -23.31 -22.70
C LYS A 29 -10.42 -24.66 -22.27
N GLY A 30 -11.15 -24.70 -21.15
CA GLY A 30 -11.85 -25.88 -20.62
C GLY A 30 -11.08 -26.62 -19.51
N LYS A 31 -11.64 -27.76 -19.04
CA LYS A 31 -11.01 -28.62 -18.02
C LYS A 31 -9.78 -29.31 -18.60
N LYS A 32 -8.72 -29.45 -17.82
CA LYS A 32 -7.45 -30.04 -18.22
C LYS A 32 -6.85 -30.86 -17.09
N THR A 33 -6.20 -31.94 -17.48
CA THR A 33 -5.33 -32.72 -16.58
C THR A 33 -3.88 -32.28 -16.79
N TRP A 34 -3.14 -32.05 -15.71
CA TRP A 34 -1.76 -31.62 -15.75
C TRP A 34 -0.83 -32.70 -15.22
N LYS A 35 -0.02 -33.25 -16.08
CA LYS A 35 1.08 -34.17 -15.70
C LYS A 35 2.26 -33.33 -15.20
N LYS A 36 2.80 -33.68 -14.03
CA LYS A 36 3.94 -32.97 -13.41
C LYS A 36 5.17 -33.87 -13.42
N SER A 37 6.18 -33.51 -14.19
CA SER A 37 7.48 -34.21 -14.19
C SER A 37 8.18 -34.06 -12.83
N ASN A 38 9.12 -34.96 -12.52
CA ASN A 38 9.95 -34.88 -11.34
C ASN A 38 10.79 -33.58 -11.34
N ARG A 39 11.24 -33.13 -12.51
CA ARG A 39 11.91 -31.85 -12.68
C ARG A 39 10.99 -30.67 -12.29
N TYR A 40 9.73 -30.68 -12.73
CA TYR A 40 8.75 -29.66 -12.34
C TYR A 40 8.55 -29.65 -10.81
N LYS A 41 8.38 -30.83 -10.19
CA LYS A 41 8.18 -30.96 -8.73
C LYS A 41 9.39 -30.38 -7.96
N LYS A 42 10.63 -30.71 -8.34
CA LYS A 42 11.86 -30.16 -7.75
C LYS A 42 11.94 -28.64 -7.90
N LEU A 43 11.65 -28.09 -9.09
CA LEU A 43 11.64 -26.64 -9.33
C LEU A 43 10.55 -25.94 -8.54
N HIS A 44 9.37 -26.54 -8.41
CA HIS A 44 8.26 -26.01 -7.62
C HIS A 44 8.58 -25.95 -6.13
N SER A 45 9.20 -26.99 -5.57
CA SER A 45 9.69 -27.00 -4.19
C SER A 45 10.72 -25.87 -3.96
N ARG A 46 11.66 -25.71 -4.88
CA ARG A 46 12.66 -24.61 -4.84
C ARG A 46 12.01 -23.23 -4.90
N TYR A 47 11.00 -23.06 -5.76
CA TYR A 47 10.22 -21.84 -5.84
C TYR A 47 9.49 -21.52 -4.54
N ARG A 48 8.81 -22.52 -3.96
CA ARG A 48 8.12 -22.37 -2.66
C ARG A 48 9.09 -21.95 -1.55
N ASN A 49 10.29 -22.53 -1.50
CA ASN A 49 11.29 -22.16 -0.52
C ASN A 49 11.76 -20.69 -0.68
N ILE A 50 11.99 -20.23 -1.91
CA ILE A 50 12.32 -18.81 -2.17
C ILE A 50 11.19 -17.91 -1.70
N CYS A 51 9.93 -18.24 -1.98
CA CYS A 51 8.78 -17.47 -1.52
C CYS A 51 8.67 -17.46 0.01
N ARG A 52 8.96 -18.59 0.68
CA ARG A 52 8.98 -18.70 2.15
C ARG A 52 10.04 -17.77 2.74
N ILE A 53 11.28 -17.88 2.30
CA ILE A 53 12.38 -17.01 2.76
C ILE A 53 12.05 -15.53 2.55
N ALA A 54 11.51 -15.18 1.38
CA ALA A 54 11.12 -13.79 1.11
C ALA A 54 9.96 -13.30 2.01
N ALA A 55 9.08 -14.19 2.45
CA ALA A 55 8.02 -13.84 3.41
C ALA A 55 8.60 -13.67 4.81
N GLU A 56 9.46 -14.58 5.26
CA GLU A 56 10.13 -14.51 6.56
C GLU A 56 10.98 -13.25 6.71
N ASN A 57 11.79 -12.92 5.71
CA ASN A 57 12.58 -11.68 5.73
C ASN A 57 11.69 -10.43 5.86
N ARG A 58 10.52 -10.40 5.20
CA ARG A 58 9.57 -9.29 5.38
C ARG A 58 8.98 -9.25 6.78
N HIS A 59 8.67 -10.39 7.36
CA HIS A 59 8.15 -10.46 8.73
C HIS A 59 9.21 -10.02 9.75
N LEU A 60 10.46 -10.44 9.56
CA LEU A 60 11.58 -9.99 10.41
C LEU A 60 11.74 -8.47 10.34
N ALA A 61 11.83 -7.90 9.14
CA ALA A 61 11.95 -6.44 8.97
C ALA A 61 10.77 -5.67 9.60
N ILE A 62 9.55 -6.20 9.50
CA ILE A 62 8.39 -5.59 10.16
C ILE A 62 8.50 -5.68 11.68
N ASN A 63 8.95 -6.82 12.21
CA ASN A 63 9.11 -6.98 13.65
C ASN A 63 10.22 -6.08 14.20
N GLU A 64 11.32 -5.91 13.49
CA GLU A 64 12.39 -4.97 13.81
C GLU A 64 11.86 -3.53 13.86
N GLU A 65 11.10 -3.12 12.85
CA GLU A 65 10.49 -1.78 12.79
C GLU A 65 9.50 -1.56 13.94
N VAL A 66 8.64 -2.53 14.23
CA VAL A 66 7.70 -2.44 15.37
C VAL A 66 8.45 -2.37 16.71
N ASN A 67 9.54 -3.11 16.85
CA ASN A 67 10.40 -3.02 18.05
C ASN A 67 11.03 -1.63 18.16
N HIS A 68 11.54 -1.10 17.05
CA HIS A 68 12.10 0.26 17.02
C HIS A 68 11.04 1.30 17.39
N MET A 69 9.86 1.26 16.78
CA MET A 69 8.75 2.17 17.13
C MET A 69 8.40 2.14 18.62
N ARG A 70 8.47 0.95 19.24
CA ARG A 70 8.20 0.81 20.67
C ARG A 70 9.25 1.49 21.53
N THR A 71 10.50 1.64 21.08
CA THR A 71 11.53 2.42 21.79
C THR A 71 11.30 3.93 21.69
N LEU A 72 10.59 4.40 20.67
CA LEU A 72 10.29 5.81 20.46
C LEU A 72 9.11 6.31 21.29
N GLY A 73 8.23 5.41 21.78
CA GLY A 73 7.07 5.82 22.55
C GLY A 73 6.20 4.66 23.04
N ASN A 74 5.30 4.99 23.95
CA ASN A 74 4.38 4.03 24.59
C ASN A 74 3.00 3.97 23.96
N VAL A 75 2.65 4.94 23.10
CA VAL A 75 1.34 5.03 22.49
C VAL A 75 1.49 5.01 20.97
N PHE A 76 0.84 4.05 20.32
CA PHE A 76 0.78 3.95 18.86
C PHE A 76 -0.60 4.34 18.36
N ILE A 77 -0.68 5.42 17.59
CA ILE A 77 -1.93 5.96 17.04
C ILE A 77 -1.96 5.69 15.54
N THR A 78 -3.05 5.13 15.04
CA THR A 78 -3.19 4.78 13.62
C THR A 78 -4.62 4.95 13.12
N GLU A 79 -4.75 5.06 11.80
CA GLU A 79 -6.06 4.97 11.13
C GLU A 79 -6.49 3.50 10.98
N PRO A 80 -7.80 3.20 11.11
CA PRO A 80 -8.32 1.85 10.88
C PRO A 80 -8.13 1.45 9.41
N LYS A 81 -7.36 0.40 9.14
CA LYS A 81 -7.09 -0.10 7.78
C LYS A 81 -7.54 -1.54 7.63
N ASN A 82 -8.48 -1.78 6.74
CA ASN A 82 -8.91 -3.13 6.40
C ASN A 82 -8.14 -3.67 5.18
N ALA A 83 -6.99 -4.32 5.43
CA ALA A 83 -6.14 -4.90 4.39
C ALA A 83 -6.89 -5.92 3.52
N LYS A 84 -7.80 -6.73 4.10
CA LYS A 84 -8.62 -7.70 3.36
C LYS A 84 -9.55 -6.99 2.38
N LYS A 85 -10.22 -5.91 2.79
CA LYS A 85 -11.08 -5.09 1.92
C LYS A 85 -10.29 -4.46 0.77
N LEU A 86 -9.09 -3.97 1.05
CA LEU A 86 -8.19 -3.39 0.02
C LEU A 86 -7.71 -4.42 -1.00
N GLN A 87 -7.55 -5.69 -0.60
CA GLN A 87 -7.14 -6.79 -1.50
C GLN A 87 -8.29 -7.38 -2.29
N LYS A 88 -9.55 -7.15 -1.88
CA LYS A 88 -10.73 -7.74 -2.50
C LYS A 88 -10.80 -7.33 -3.98
N ARG A 89 -11.02 -8.33 -4.84
CA ARG A 89 -11.26 -8.09 -6.27
C ARG A 89 -12.74 -7.81 -6.50
N SER A 90 -13.05 -6.90 -7.42
CA SER A 90 -14.41 -6.74 -7.90
C SER A 90 -14.89 -8.02 -8.59
N LYS A 91 -16.18 -8.35 -8.45
CA LYS A 91 -16.79 -9.48 -9.16
C LYS A 91 -16.81 -9.20 -10.67
N LYS A 92 -16.70 -10.25 -11.50
CA LYS A 92 -16.78 -10.11 -12.96
C LYS A 92 -18.11 -9.56 -13.47
N THR A 93 -19.16 -9.73 -12.67
CA THR A 93 -20.53 -9.31 -12.98
C THR A 93 -20.85 -7.86 -12.59
N GLU A 94 -19.98 -7.19 -11.83
CA GLU A 94 -20.18 -5.79 -11.44
C GLU A 94 -19.92 -4.87 -12.65
N ARG A 95 -20.94 -4.16 -13.10
CA ARG A 95 -20.85 -3.14 -14.16
C ARG A 95 -20.44 -1.79 -13.55
N GLN A 96 -19.85 -0.92 -14.39
CA GLN A 96 -19.57 0.47 -14.01
C GLN A 96 -20.88 1.25 -13.95
N ASP A 97 -20.95 2.21 -13.04
CA ASP A 97 -22.14 3.04 -12.87
C ASP A 97 -22.30 4.06 -14.02
N LYS A 98 -21.20 4.38 -14.71
CA LYS A 98 -21.18 5.29 -15.88
C LYS A 98 -20.81 4.51 -17.15
N PRO A 99 -21.49 4.74 -18.27
CA PRO A 99 -21.12 4.14 -19.54
C PRO A 99 -19.80 4.73 -20.05
N SER A 100 -19.08 3.94 -20.86
CA SER A 100 -17.92 4.38 -21.63
C SER A 100 -18.27 4.42 -23.09
N VAL A 101 -17.86 5.47 -23.79
CA VAL A 101 -17.96 5.52 -25.25
C VAL A 101 -16.94 4.55 -25.85
N VAL A 102 -17.36 3.69 -26.72
CA VAL A 102 -16.51 2.76 -27.47
C VAL A 102 -16.76 2.98 -28.97
N GLN A 103 -15.69 3.31 -29.70
CA GLN A 103 -15.74 3.35 -31.16
C GLN A 103 -15.73 1.94 -31.72
N LYS A 104 -16.68 1.64 -32.61
CA LYS A 104 -16.69 0.41 -33.37
C LYS A 104 -15.79 0.53 -34.61
N SER A 105 -15.50 -0.61 -35.23
CA SER A 105 -14.69 -0.68 -36.44
C SER A 105 -15.30 0.06 -37.64
N ASP A 106 -16.59 0.33 -37.61
CA ASP A 106 -17.36 1.10 -38.60
C ASP A 106 -17.35 2.63 -38.32
N GLY A 107 -16.61 3.09 -37.32
CA GLY A 107 -16.52 4.50 -36.91
C GLY A 107 -17.68 4.99 -36.06
N THR A 108 -18.72 4.18 -35.81
CA THR A 108 -19.84 4.57 -34.96
C THR A 108 -19.48 4.48 -33.46
N GLU A 109 -20.00 5.40 -32.65
CA GLU A 109 -19.82 5.38 -31.20
C GLU A 109 -20.96 4.64 -30.52
N GLN A 110 -20.61 3.78 -29.58
CA GLN A 110 -21.58 3.06 -28.77
C GLN A 110 -21.29 3.27 -27.27
N LEU A 111 -22.33 3.59 -26.50
CA LEU A 111 -22.27 3.62 -25.04
C LEU A 111 -22.32 2.20 -24.48
N VAL A 112 -21.25 1.80 -23.79
CA VAL A 112 -21.12 0.45 -23.22
C VAL A 112 -20.82 0.54 -21.73
N TYR A 113 -21.63 -0.14 -20.92
CA TYR A 113 -21.35 -0.36 -19.50
C TYR A 113 -20.30 -1.46 -19.34
N LYS A 114 -19.03 -1.07 -19.25
CA LYS A 114 -17.92 -2.01 -19.02
C LYS A 114 -17.99 -2.59 -17.61
N TYR A 115 -17.45 -3.79 -17.44
CA TYR A 115 -17.27 -4.36 -16.10
C TYR A 115 -16.27 -3.57 -15.29
N LYS A 116 -16.52 -3.43 -13.97
CA LYS A 116 -15.56 -2.82 -13.02
C LYS A 116 -14.23 -3.53 -13.13
N ARG A 117 -13.15 -2.78 -13.31
CA ARG A 117 -11.81 -3.36 -13.41
C ARG A 117 -11.46 -4.04 -12.09
N LYS A 118 -10.91 -5.24 -12.15
CA LYS A 118 -10.34 -5.91 -10.99
C LYS A 118 -9.28 -5.00 -10.37
N LYS A 119 -9.36 -4.77 -9.05
CA LYS A 119 -8.31 -4.02 -8.34
C LYS A 119 -6.98 -4.75 -8.54
N ARG A 120 -5.99 -4.09 -9.15
CA ARG A 120 -4.68 -4.69 -9.47
C ARG A 120 -3.70 -4.67 -8.31
N PHE A 121 -4.06 -4.00 -7.22
CA PHE A 121 -3.16 -3.73 -6.09
C PHE A 121 -3.06 -4.87 -5.06
N GLY A 122 -3.85 -5.93 -5.19
CA GLY A 122 -3.87 -7.02 -4.20
C GLY A 122 -2.52 -7.69 -3.99
N LYS A 123 -1.72 -7.89 -5.05
CA LYS A 123 -0.35 -8.45 -4.95
C LYS A 123 0.59 -7.47 -4.23
N SER A 124 0.52 -6.19 -4.54
CA SER A 124 1.34 -5.16 -3.92
C SER A 124 1.02 -5.01 -2.42
N ILE A 125 -0.26 -4.95 -2.05
CA ILE A 125 -0.71 -4.88 -0.66
C ILE A 125 -0.28 -6.15 0.11
N LYS A 126 -0.44 -7.34 -0.48
CA LYS A 126 0.01 -8.60 0.10
C LYS A 126 1.53 -8.61 0.33
N ASN A 127 2.30 -8.15 -0.66
CA ASN A 127 3.76 -8.11 -0.55
C ASN A 127 4.27 -7.14 0.51
N ARG A 128 3.54 -6.06 0.78
CA ARG A 128 3.87 -5.08 1.84
C ARG A 128 3.45 -5.52 3.23
N CYS A 129 2.65 -6.58 3.34
CA CYS A 129 2.22 -7.16 4.61
C CYS A 129 1.59 -6.15 5.59
N SER A 130 0.86 -5.12 5.11
CA SER A 130 0.31 -4.05 5.95
C SER A 130 -0.60 -4.56 7.07
N GLY A 131 -1.36 -5.63 6.83
CA GLY A 131 -2.19 -6.25 7.87
C GLY A 131 -1.34 -6.97 8.94
N TYR A 132 -0.20 -7.57 8.56
CA TYR A 132 0.73 -8.16 9.51
C TYR A 132 1.39 -7.08 10.38
N PHE A 133 1.83 -5.96 9.76
CA PHE A 133 2.39 -4.84 10.49
C PHE A 133 1.42 -4.32 11.58
N GLN A 134 0.15 -4.07 11.24
CA GLN A 134 -0.83 -3.60 12.22
C GLN A 134 -1.05 -4.60 13.36
N ALA A 135 -1.14 -5.90 13.03
CA ALA A 135 -1.32 -6.95 14.05
C ALA A 135 -0.10 -7.03 14.99
N GLN A 136 1.12 -6.93 14.46
CA GLN A 136 2.34 -6.96 15.27
C GLN A 136 2.49 -5.69 16.11
N ALA A 137 2.19 -4.51 15.55
CA ALA A 137 2.22 -3.25 16.29
C ALA A 137 1.23 -3.31 17.47
N LYS A 138 -0.02 -3.70 17.22
CA LYS A 138 -1.02 -3.86 18.28
C LYS A 138 -0.55 -4.82 19.38
N ALA A 139 -0.18 -6.03 19.00
CA ALA A 139 0.25 -7.06 19.95
C ALA A 139 1.50 -6.63 20.76
N LYS A 140 2.46 -5.94 20.12
CA LYS A 140 3.68 -5.48 20.78
C LYS A 140 3.38 -4.38 21.81
N PHE A 141 2.65 -3.34 21.41
CA PHE A 141 2.36 -2.22 22.29
C PHE A 141 1.52 -2.67 23.49
N GLU A 142 0.43 -3.41 23.28
CA GLU A 142 -0.43 -3.93 24.35
C GLU A 142 0.35 -4.86 25.31
N ARG A 143 1.14 -5.81 24.79
CA ARG A 143 1.90 -6.76 25.60
C ARG A 143 2.99 -6.10 26.47
N THR A 144 3.53 -4.96 26.02
CA THR A 144 4.62 -4.26 26.76
C THR A 144 4.12 -3.08 27.60
N GLY A 145 2.82 -3.06 27.93
CA GLY A 145 2.24 -2.02 28.80
C GLY A 145 2.05 -0.65 28.12
N GLY A 146 2.11 -0.60 26.77
CA GLY A 146 1.75 0.58 25.99
C GLY A 146 0.30 0.54 25.52
N ALA A 147 -0.08 1.50 24.68
CA ALA A 147 -1.42 1.60 24.11
C ALA A 147 -1.38 1.56 22.57
N TYR A 148 -2.35 0.87 21.97
CA TYR A 148 -2.61 0.90 20.54
C TYR A 148 -3.99 1.53 20.30
N ILE A 149 -4.02 2.69 19.64
CA ILE A 149 -5.22 3.50 19.45
C ILE A 149 -5.55 3.58 17.96
N GLU A 150 -6.74 3.15 17.60
CA GLU A 150 -7.30 3.39 16.26
C GLU A 150 -8.23 4.60 16.31
N VAL A 151 -7.88 5.66 15.57
CA VAL A 151 -8.73 6.84 15.46
C VAL A 151 -10.02 6.53 14.68
N PRO A 152 -11.15 7.18 14.97
CA PRO A 152 -12.38 6.96 14.23
C PRO A 152 -12.24 7.41 12.76
N VAL A 153 -13.05 6.83 11.88
CA VAL A 153 -13.06 7.17 10.44
C VAL A 153 -13.39 8.65 10.21
N THR A 154 -14.13 9.26 11.14
CA THR A 154 -14.49 10.68 11.15
C THR A 154 -13.32 11.60 11.44
N TYR A 155 -12.19 11.10 11.93
CA TYR A 155 -11.00 11.89 12.28
C TYR A 155 -10.40 12.65 11.09
N ARG A 156 -10.40 12.06 9.89
CA ARG A 156 -10.00 12.66 8.59
C ARG A 156 -8.73 13.52 8.64
N ALA A 157 -7.67 13.05 9.30
CA ALA A 157 -6.41 13.77 9.43
C ALA A 157 -5.91 14.35 8.08
N SER A 158 -6.01 13.60 6.99
CA SER A 158 -5.55 14.02 5.66
C SER A 158 -6.31 15.22 5.06
N GLN A 159 -7.39 15.68 5.68
CA GLN A 159 -8.21 16.78 5.19
C GLN A 159 -8.19 18.01 6.12
N TYR A 160 -7.76 17.86 7.36
CA TYR A 160 -7.76 18.95 8.32
C TYR A 160 -6.58 19.91 8.09
N ASP A 161 -6.86 21.20 8.25
CA ASP A 161 -5.88 22.27 8.25
C ASP A 161 -5.96 23.01 9.60
N HIS A 162 -4.90 22.88 10.41
CA HIS A 162 -4.88 23.42 11.77
C HIS A 162 -4.70 24.94 11.79
N THR A 163 -4.18 25.53 10.71
CA THR A 163 -3.95 26.98 10.62
C THR A 163 -5.29 27.74 10.57
N CYS A 164 -6.21 27.31 9.72
CA CYS A 164 -7.55 27.88 9.59
C CYS A 164 -8.66 27.11 10.34
N ASN A 165 -8.33 25.98 11.00
CA ASN A 165 -9.29 25.13 11.71
C ASN A 165 -10.44 24.59 10.83
N LYS A 166 -10.12 24.18 9.59
CA LYS A 166 -11.11 23.73 8.62
C LYS A 166 -10.72 22.38 8.00
N TYR A 167 -11.73 21.63 7.56
CA TYR A 167 -11.52 20.43 6.75
C TYR A 167 -11.57 20.79 5.27
N ILE A 168 -10.44 20.68 4.57
CA ILE A 168 -10.28 20.99 3.15
C ILE A 168 -10.03 19.70 2.38
N LYS A 169 -10.92 19.37 1.44
CA LYS A 169 -10.77 18.18 0.62
C LYS A 169 -9.63 18.37 -0.39
N LYS A 170 -8.64 17.49 -0.34
CA LYS A 170 -7.47 17.48 -1.22
C LYS A 170 -7.50 16.28 -2.16
N ALA A 171 -6.96 16.42 -3.37
CA ALA A 171 -6.90 15.32 -4.33
C ALA A 171 -5.95 14.20 -3.84
N LEU A 172 -6.30 12.96 -4.07
CA LEU A 172 -5.48 11.80 -3.65
C LEU A 172 -4.11 11.75 -4.36
N SER A 173 -4.01 12.33 -5.55
CA SER A 173 -2.75 12.45 -6.31
C SER A 173 -1.81 13.51 -5.74
N GLN A 174 -2.33 14.47 -4.99
CA GLN A 174 -1.56 15.56 -4.41
C GLN A 174 -0.80 15.05 -3.18
N ARG A 175 0.54 14.95 -3.29
CA ARG A 175 1.43 14.43 -2.23
C ARG A 175 2.04 15.53 -1.38
N MET A 176 2.29 16.67 -1.99
CA MET A 176 2.70 17.90 -1.34
C MET A 176 1.58 18.91 -1.51
N TYR A 177 1.28 19.68 -0.48
CA TYR A 177 0.31 20.76 -0.56
C TYR A 177 0.68 21.90 0.38
N GLU A 178 0.04 23.02 0.21
CA GLU A 178 0.19 24.22 1.04
C GLU A 178 -0.98 24.31 2.02
N LEU A 179 -0.68 24.62 3.26
CA LEU A 179 -1.67 25.02 4.25
C LEU A 179 -2.18 26.43 3.94
N THR A 180 -3.23 26.87 4.64
CA THR A 180 -3.85 28.18 4.39
C THR A 180 -2.89 29.35 4.67
N ASP A 181 -1.87 29.16 5.50
CA ASP A 181 -0.81 30.14 5.80
C ASP A 181 0.37 30.10 4.79
N GLY A 182 0.29 29.28 3.74
CA GLY A 182 1.35 29.11 2.75
C GLY A 182 2.41 28.05 3.11
N THR A 183 2.33 27.45 4.29
CA THR A 183 3.31 26.43 4.70
C THR A 183 3.17 25.15 3.85
N ARG A 184 4.26 24.74 3.20
CA ARG A 184 4.28 23.55 2.35
C ARG A 184 4.54 22.29 3.18
N VAL A 185 3.66 21.31 3.10
CA VAL A 185 3.75 20.06 3.87
C VAL A 185 3.60 18.82 2.99
N GLN A 186 4.27 17.73 3.37
CA GLN A 186 4.05 16.41 2.78
C GLN A 186 2.83 15.78 3.46
N ARG A 187 1.91 15.27 2.66
CA ARG A 187 0.59 14.81 3.09
C ARG A 187 0.62 13.75 4.18
N ASP A 188 1.45 12.73 4.02
CA ASP A 188 1.45 11.58 4.91
C ASP A 188 2.17 11.93 6.23
N TRP A 189 3.23 12.77 6.18
CA TRP A 189 3.85 13.35 7.35
C TRP A 189 2.87 14.21 8.14
N TYR A 190 2.19 15.13 7.46
CA TYR A 190 1.24 16.03 8.11
C TYR A 190 0.06 15.27 8.72
N SER A 191 -0.44 14.22 8.07
CA SER A 191 -1.47 13.35 8.66
C SER A 191 -0.97 12.66 9.93
N SER A 192 0.30 12.23 9.96
CA SER A 192 0.92 11.63 11.16
C SER A 192 1.09 12.65 12.28
N PHE A 193 1.50 13.87 11.96
CA PHE A 193 1.54 14.99 12.90
C PHE A 193 0.16 15.27 13.51
N LEU A 194 -0.89 15.30 12.70
CA LEU A 194 -2.26 15.50 13.20
C LEU A 194 -2.75 14.34 14.07
N MET A 195 -2.33 13.10 13.80
CA MET A 195 -2.60 11.96 14.69
C MET A 195 -1.84 12.09 16.02
N TYR A 196 -0.61 12.60 16.02
CA TYR A 196 0.12 12.94 17.26
C TYR A 196 -0.61 13.99 18.08
N CYS A 197 -1.28 14.95 17.42
CA CYS A 197 -2.06 16.01 18.04
C CYS A 197 -3.49 15.58 18.43
N ILE A 198 -3.76 14.28 18.61
CA ILE A 198 -5.09 13.80 19.05
C ILE A 198 -5.50 14.44 20.39
N GLY A 199 -6.77 14.81 20.51
CA GLY A 199 -7.35 15.33 21.74
C GLY A 199 -7.44 14.27 22.84
N THR A 200 -7.76 14.70 24.05
CA THR A 200 -7.98 13.81 25.20
C THR A 200 -9.17 12.90 25.04
N ASP A 201 -10.13 13.29 24.21
CA ASP A 201 -11.29 12.51 23.82
C ASP A 201 -10.98 11.36 22.83
N LEU A 202 -9.76 11.29 22.30
CA LEU A 202 -9.30 10.35 21.29
C LEU A 202 -10.15 10.33 20.00
N GLN A 203 -10.93 11.36 19.76
CA GLN A 203 -11.83 11.47 18.62
C GLN A 203 -11.55 12.68 17.72
N ASN A 204 -11.07 13.76 18.31
CA ASN A 204 -10.86 15.02 17.61
C ASN A 204 -9.39 15.45 17.62
N ILE A 205 -9.04 16.31 16.65
CA ILE A 205 -7.71 16.92 16.56
C ILE A 205 -7.66 18.08 17.54
N SER A 206 -6.68 18.11 18.42
CA SER A 206 -6.45 19.22 19.35
C SER A 206 -5.70 20.34 18.65
N ARG A 207 -6.41 21.42 18.31
CA ARG A 207 -5.79 22.63 17.73
C ARG A 207 -4.71 23.23 18.64
N TYR A 208 -4.89 23.14 19.96
CA TYR A 208 -3.88 23.59 20.92
C TYR A 208 -2.57 22.83 20.77
N LYS A 209 -2.64 21.50 20.72
CA LYS A 209 -1.44 20.66 20.48
C LYS A 209 -0.82 20.96 19.12
N CYS A 210 -1.62 21.15 18.07
CA CYS A 210 -1.11 21.48 16.76
C CYS A 210 -0.28 22.77 16.81
N LYS A 211 -0.81 23.87 17.36
CA LYS A 211 -0.08 25.13 17.48
C LYS A 211 1.18 25.01 18.33
N ARG A 212 1.12 24.22 19.41
CA ARG A 212 2.26 24.06 20.35
C ARG A 212 3.43 23.28 19.74
N TYR A 213 3.17 22.25 18.94
CA TYR A 213 4.20 21.31 18.49
C TYR A 213 4.54 21.43 17.00
N PHE A 214 3.80 22.23 16.24
CA PHE A 214 3.99 22.27 14.79
C PHE A 214 5.38 22.73 14.39
N ASP A 215 5.83 23.87 14.91
CA ASP A 215 7.09 24.51 14.49
C ASP A 215 8.29 23.59 14.77
N GLU A 216 8.34 22.98 15.99
CA GLU A 216 9.41 22.06 16.35
C GLU A 216 9.43 20.82 15.45
N LEU A 217 8.28 20.18 15.25
CA LEU A 217 8.21 18.95 14.47
C LEU A 217 8.36 19.22 12.97
N TYR A 218 7.95 20.39 12.51
CA TYR A 218 8.12 20.83 11.14
C TYR A 218 9.61 21.12 10.83
N ALA A 219 10.35 21.72 11.73
CA ALA A 219 11.79 21.89 11.59
C ALA A 219 12.51 20.54 11.41
N LYS A 220 12.18 19.55 12.26
CA LYS A 220 12.72 18.18 12.15
C LYS A 220 12.33 17.50 10.82
N TYR A 221 11.10 17.77 10.33
CA TYR A 221 10.68 17.28 9.02
C TYR A 221 11.51 17.89 7.88
N LEU A 222 11.78 19.19 7.92
CA LEU A 222 12.60 19.85 6.91
C LEU A 222 14.04 19.33 6.90
N GLU A 223 14.64 19.08 8.05
CA GLU A 223 15.95 18.43 8.17
C GLU A 223 15.94 17.03 7.54
N LEU A 224 14.92 16.23 7.81
CA LEU A 224 14.75 14.92 7.21
C LEU A 224 14.53 14.99 5.68
N GLU A 225 13.74 15.95 5.19
CA GLU A 225 13.53 16.17 3.75
C GLU A 225 14.86 16.53 3.07
N GLN A 226 15.65 17.42 3.67
CA GLN A 226 16.98 17.77 3.16
C GLN A 226 17.93 16.56 3.17
N TYR A 227 17.94 15.77 4.23
CA TYR A 227 18.73 14.54 4.30
C TYR A 227 18.34 13.55 3.18
N ILE A 228 17.06 13.34 2.94
CA ILE A 228 16.53 12.49 1.87
C ILE A 228 17.00 12.99 0.50
N ILE A 229 16.92 14.30 0.26
CA ILE A 229 17.33 14.93 -1.00
C ILE A 229 18.82 14.81 -1.20
N SER A 230 19.63 15.15 -0.19
CA SER A 230 21.11 15.15 -0.26
C SER A 230 21.66 13.74 -0.51
N ASN A 231 21.06 12.73 0.12
CA ASN A 231 21.48 11.33 -0.03
C ASN A 231 20.77 10.59 -1.18
N LYS A 232 19.98 11.30 -2.00
CA LYS A 232 19.21 10.73 -3.14
C LYS A 232 18.37 9.50 -2.74
N ILE A 233 17.79 9.51 -1.54
CA ILE A 233 16.98 8.40 -1.02
C ILE A 233 15.60 8.43 -1.66
N THR A 234 15.27 7.42 -2.45
CA THR A 234 13.96 7.31 -3.10
C THR A 234 12.89 6.85 -2.10
N VAL A 235 11.99 7.76 -1.72
CA VAL A 235 10.82 7.45 -0.90
C VAL A 235 9.58 7.39 -1.78
N MET A 236 9.02 6.19 -1.92
CA MET A 236 7.90 5.94 -2.82
C MET A 236 6.67 6.77 -2.43
N ASN A 237 6.09 7.48 -3.39
CA ASN A 237 4.90 8.33 -3.22
C ASN A 237 5.06 9.50 -2.22
N SER A 238 6.26 9.88 -1.84
CA SER A 238 6.50 11.03 -0.95
C SER A 238 6.15 12.37 -1.61
N GLY A 239 6.25 12.48 -2.93
CA GLY A 239 6.17 13.75 -3.64
C GLY A 239 7.46 14.57 -3.58
N ILE A 240 8.48 14.11 -2.86
CA ILE A 240 9.82 14.73 -2.83
C ILE A 240 10.48 14.47 -4.18
N LYS A 241 10.87 15.53 -4.85
CA LYS A 241 11.55 15.48 -6.14
C LYS A 241 13.02 15.84 -5.96
N PHE A 242 13.90 15.03 -6.54
CA PHE A 242 15.30 15.41 -6.69
C PHE A 242 15.43 16.40 -7.84
N LYS A 243 16.19 17.47 -7.68
CA LYS A 243 16.60 18.27 -8.83
C LYS A 243 17.40 17.36 -9.74
N ALA A 244 17.00 17.27 -11.01
CA ALA A 244 17.87 16.69 -12.03
C ALA A 244 19.16 17.51 -12.06
N ALA A 245 20.28 16.83 -11.96
CA ALA A 245 21.60 17.44 -12.14
C ALA A 245 21.75 17.85 -13.60
#